data_fa1985cd9a31bc59e723e05728bf9eea
#
_entry.id   fa1985cd9a31bc59e723e05728bf9eea
#
_cell.length_a   1.000
_cell.length_b   1.000
_cell.length_c   1.000
_cell.angle_alpha   90.00
_cell.angle_beta   90.00
_cell.angle_gamma   90.00
#
_symmetry.space_group_name_H-M   'P 1'
#
loop_
_entity.id
_entity.type
_entity.pdbx_description
1 polymer ?
#
loop_
_entity_poly.entity_id
_entity_poly.type
_entity_poly.pdbx_seq_one_letter_code
_entity_poly.pdbx_strand_id
1 'polypeptide(L)'
;MTAYPRTEGAREWEKVLDPRPWLYQTPEQILIKASNGASDFGNKFGQPLICGSVLTFEHEENNKKYAYDKVIMLAGGVGYANMRDALKGDPQPGEKVVLLGGDNYRIGMGGGAVSSVNTGQYTSGIELNAVQRANPEMQKRVSNVIRAIAES
;
A
#
# COMPACT_ATOMS: atom_id res chain seq x y z
N MET A 1 -5.33 12.35 4.86
CA MET A 1 -4.05 12.29 5.57
C MET A 1 -3.45 13.68 5.69
N THR A 2 -4.20 14.59 6.23
CA THR A 2 -3.86 16.00 6.13
C THR A 2 -3.79 16.70 7.48
N ALA A 3 -4.40 16.15 8.49
CA ALA A 3 -4.31 16.69 9.83
C ALA A 3 -3.05 16.21 10.53
N TYR A 4 -2.15 17.09 10.82
CA TYR A 4 -0.89 16.77 11.49
C TYR A 4 -0.42 17.94 12.34
N PRO A 5 0.36 17.68 13.38
CA PRO A 5 1.07 18.74 14.06
C PRO A 5 2.02 19.46 13.09
N ARG A 6 2.18 20.75 13.28
CA ARG A 6 3.15 21.50 12.51
C ARG A 6 4.55 20.98 12.78
N THR A 7 5.23 20.56 11.73
CA THR A 7 6.65 20.20 11.80
C THR A 7 7.53 21.42 11.54
N GLU A 8 8.73 21.40 12.07
CA GLU A 8 9.76 22.36 11.71
C GLU A 8 9.96 22.37 10.19
N GLY A 9 9.98 23.53 9.58
CA GLY A 9 10.08 23.68 8.14
C GLY A 9 8.77 23.69 7.37
N ALA A 10 7.63 23.63 8.05
CA ALA A 10 6.33 23.88 7.41
C ALA A 10 6.34 25.26 6.74
N ARG A 11 5.79 25.34 5.54
CA ARG A 11 5.80 26.57 4.75
C ARG A 11 4.84 27.59 5.36
N GLU A 12 5.14 28.88 5.22
CA GLU A 12 4.35 29.98 5.82
C GLU A 12 2.88 29.99 5.35
N TRP A 13 2.60 29.49 4.15
CA TRP A 13 1.23 29.40 3.61
C TRP A 13 0.48 28.13 4.00
N GLU A 14 1.12 27.18 4.67
CA GLU A 14 0.46 25.96 5.14
C GLU A 14 -0.28 26.24 6.44
N LYS A 15 -1.57 26.00 6.44
CA LYS A 15 -2.36 26.05 7.66
C LYS A 15 -2.10 24.79 8.49
N VAL A 16 -1.90 24.98 9.76
CA VAL A 16 -1.92 23.89 10.74
C VAL A 16 -3.36 23.63 11.14
N LEU A 17 -3.82 22.42 10.96
CA LEU A 17 -5.18 22.02 11.27
C LEU A 17 -5.18 21.00 12.41
N ASP A 18 -6.27 20.94 13.14
CA ASP A 18 -6.43 19.99 14.23
C ASP A 18 -6.44 18.57 13.69
N PRO A 19 -5.76 17.64 14.35
CA PRO A 19 -5.81 16.22 14.00
C PRO A 19 -7.23 15.69 14.08
N ARG A 20 -7.59 14.83 13.13
CA ARG A 20 -8.88 14.13 13.21
C ARG A 20 -8.82 13.04 14.27
N PRO A 21 -9.93 12.77 14.99
CA PRO A 21 -9.94 11.77 16.07
C PRO A 21 -9.54 10.36 15.63
N TRP A 22 -9.75 10.06 14.35
CA TRP A 22 -9.48 8.75 13.74
C TRP A 22 -8.14 8.70 12.98
N LEU A 23 -7.29 9.74 13.10
CA LEU A 23 -6.01 9.77 12.42
C LEU A 23 -5.03 8.78 13.04
N TYR A 24 -4.61 7.78 12.27
CA TYR A 24 -3.69 6.74 12.73
C TYR A 24 -2.22 7.12 12.62
N GLN A 25 -1.86 7.93 11.63
CA GLN A 25 -0.48 8.28 11.33
C GLN A 25 -0.39 9.73 10.85
N THR A 26 0.70 10.41 11.21
CA THR A 26 1.04 11.71 10.62
C THR A 26 1.64 11.53 9.23
N PRO A 27 1.67 12.57 8.38
CA PRO A 27 2.35 12.53 7.08
C PRO A 27 3.82 12.10 7.17
N GLU A 28 4.54 12.58 8.18
CA GLU A 28 5.93 12.19 8.44
C GLU A 28 6.04 10.69 8.75
N GLN A 29 5.22 10.18 9.65
CA GLN A 29 5.21 8.77 10.00
C GLN A 29 4.86 7.88 8.80
N ILE A 30 3.96 8.34 7.93
CA ILE A 30 3.61 7.62 6.71
C ILE A 30 4.79 7.61 5.75
N LEU A 31 5.48 8.73 5.55
CA LEU A 31 6.66 8.79 4.70
C LEU A 31 7.73 7.82 5.17
N ILE A 32 8.05 7.85 6.46
CA ILE A 32 9.07 6.96 7.06
C ILE A 32 8.67 5.49 6.90
N LYS A 33 7.46 5.13 7.28
CA LYS A 33 6.98 3.74 7.22
C LYS A 33 6.86 3.22 5.79
N ALA A 34 6.37 4.05 4.87
CA ALA A 34 6.26 3.68 3.46
C ALA A 34 7.63 3.47 2.82
N SER A 35 8.59 4.36 3.12
CA SER A 35 9.97 4.23 2.66
C SER A 35 10.63 2.96 3.21
N ASN A 36 10.49 2.70 4.51
CA ASN A 36 11.04 1.51 5.13
C ASN A 36 10.42 0.23 4.56
N GLY A 37 9.10 0.19 4.40
CA GLY A 37 8.40 -0.97 3.84
C GLY A 37 8.80 -1.24 2.38
N ALA A 38 8.90 -0.22 1.56
CA ALA A 38 9.32 -0.36 0.17
C ALA A 38 10.79 -0.80 0.06
N SER A 39 11.66 -0.26 0.92
CA SER A 39 13.07 -0.66 0.96
C SER A 39 13.25 -2.10 1.46
N ASP A 40 12.50 -2.51 2.48
CA ASP A 40 12.57 -3.89 3.00
C ASP A 40 12.12 -4.91 1.93
N PHE A 41 11.04 -4.62 1.23
CA PHE A 41 10.60 -5.42 0.09
C PHE A 41 11.66 -5.41 -1.02
N GLY A 42 12.08 -4.24 -1.45
CA GLY A 42 13.03 -4.08 -2.55
C GLY A 42 14.35 -4.78 -2.30
N ASN A 43 14.88 -4.70 -1.10
CA ASN A 43 16.14 -5.36 -0.72
C ASN A 43 16.05 -6.88 -0.83
N LYS A 44 14.90 -7.48 -0.48
CA LYS A 44 14.71 -8.94 -0.59
C LYS A 44 14.58 -9.42 -2.04
N PHE A 45 14.06 -8.58 -2.92
CA PHE A 45 13.84 -8.93 -4.33
C PHE A 45 14.92 -8.40 -5.27
N GLY A 46 15.90 -7.65 -4.77
CA GLY A 46 16.89 -6.99 -5.62
C GLY A 46 16.31 -5.85 -6.46
N GLN A 47 15.24 -5.23 -5.98
CA GLN A 47 14.53 -4.13 -6.64
C GLN A 47 14.72 -2.86 -5.79
N PRO A 48 15.75 -2.07 -6.04
CA PRO A 48 16.06 -0.92 -5.20
C PRO A 48 14.96 0.14 -5.27
N LEU A 49 14.63 0.72 -4.12
CA LEU A 49 13.79 1.91 -4.06
C LEU A 49 14.58 3.10 -4.59
N ILE A 50 14.09 3.75 -5.64
CA ILE A 50 14.76 4.87 -6.30
C ILE A 50 14.31 6.19 -5.69
N CYS A 51 12.99 6.39 -5.57
CA CYS A 51 12.43 7.62 -5.03
C CYS A 51 11.03 7.39 -4.46
N GLY A 52 10.56 8.34 -3.69
CA GLY A 52 9.20 8.37 -3.18
C GLY A 52 8.84 9.76 -2.69
N SER A 53 7.55 10.02 -2.56
CA SER A 53 7.05 11.28 -2.02
C SER A 53 5.73 11.07 -1.29
N VAL A 54 5.43 11.94 -0.34
CA VAL A 54 4.13 12.06 0.29
C VAL A 54 3.54 13.40 -0.07
N LEU A 55 2.36 13.40 -0.62
CA LEU A 55 1.60 14.60 -0.94
C LEU A 55 0.44 14.72 0.04
N THR A 56 0.29 15.90 0.60
CA THR A 56 -0.82 16.25 1.48
C THR A 56 -1.62 17.37 0.85
N PHE A 57 -2.91 17.38 1.09
CA PHE A 57 -3.80 18.42 0.62
C PHE A 57 -4.90 18.65 1.65
N GLU A 58 -5.14 19.90 1.94
CA GLU A 58 -6.31 20.36 2.68
C GLU A 58 -6.67 21.75 2.23
N HIS A 59 -7.94 21.98 1.93
CA HIS A 59 -8.48 23.24 1.48
C HIS A 59 -9.87 23.47 2.07
N GLU A 60 -10.17 24.69 2.42
CA GLU A 60 -11.50 25.10 2.90
C GLU A 60 -12.07 26.16 1.97
N GLU A 61 -13.25 25.89 1.44
CA GLU A 61 -14.00 26.79 0.57
C GLU A 61 -15.51 26.67 0.83
N ASN A 62 -16.20 27.78 0.92
CA ASN A 62 -17.65 27.82 1.15
C ASN A 62 -18.10 26.97 2.36
N ASN A 63 -17.37 27.04 3.46
CA ASN A 63 -17.58 26.26 4.69
C ASN A 63 -17.50 24.72 4.48
N LYS A 64 -16.85 24.28 3.41
CA LYS A 64 -16.58 22.87 3.15
C LYS A 64 -15.07 22.61 3.17
N LYS A 65 -14.68 21.52 3.82
CA LYS A 65 -13.30 21.06 3.83
C LYS A 65 -13.09 19.98 2.78
N TYR A 66 -12.03 20.14 2.00
CA TYR A 66 -11.55 19.20 1.00
C TYR A 66 -10.18 18.72 1.43
N ALA A 67 -10.00 17.43 1.58
CA ALA A 67 -8.75 16.88 2.11
C ALA A 67 -8.46 15.48 1.60
N TYR A 68 -7.17 15.11 1.60
CA TYR A 68 -6.76 13.73 1.43
C TYR A 68 -6.78 13.03 2.79
N ASP A 69 -7.93 12.50 3.18
CA ASP A 69 -8.12 11.83 4.47
C ASP A 69 -7.74 10.34 4.45
N LYS A 70 -7.67 9.74 3.28
CA LYS A 70 -7.18 8.36 3.09
C LYS A 70 -5.82 8.36 2.41
N VAL A 71 -4.95 7.46 2.86
CA VAL A 71 -3.69 7.20 2.18
C VAL A 71 -3.97 6.35 0.94
N ILE A 72 -3.56 6.85 -0.22
CA ILE A 72 -3.49 6.07 -1.44
C ILE A 72 -2.01 5.96 -1.78
N MET A 73 -1.45 4.76 -1.71
CA MET A 73 -0.08 4.49 -2.08
C MET A 73 -0.02 3.98 -3.51
N LEU A 74 0.65 4.74 -4.36
CA LEU A 74 0.93 4.34 -5.73
C LEU A 74 2.37 3.82 -5.79
N ALA A 75 2.54 2.64 -6.36
CA ALA A 75 3.85 2.07 -6.61
C ALA A 75 4.03 1.87 -8.12
N GLY A 76 5.21 2.15 -8.61
CA GLY A 76 5.57 1.96 -10.01
C GLY A 76 6.99 1.47 -10.15
N GLY A 77 7.33 0.95 -11.31
CA GLY A 77 8.66 0.46 -11.58
C GLY A 77 8.89 0.29 -13.08
N VAL A 78 10.13 0.06 -13.43
CA VAL A 78 10.56 -0.28 -14.79
C VAL A 78 11.33 -1.58 -14.70
N GLY A 79 11.00 -2.52 -15.58
CA GLY A 79 11.65 -3.82 -15.67
C GLY A 79 11.76 -4.29 -17.12
N TYR A 80 12.51 -5.35 -17.31
CA TYR A 80 12.66 -6.03 -18.58
C TYR A 80 12.23 -7.48 -18.47
N ALA A 81 11.46 -7.96 -19.44
CA ALA A 81 11.05 -9.37 -19.53
C ALA A 81 10.91 -9.78 -21.02
N ASN A 82 10.94 -11.09 -21.27
CA ASN A 82 10.63 -11.62 -22.60
C ASN A 82 9.13 -11.58 -22.85
N MET A 83 8.73 -11.19 -24.05
CA MET A 83 7.32 -11.09 -24.46
C MET A 83 6.57 -12.42 -24.30
N ARG A 84 7.23 -13.55 -24.60
CA ARG A 84 6.61 -14.88 -24.47
C ARG A 84 6.14 -15.17 -23.04
N ASP A 85 6.86 -14.64 -22.04
CA ASP A 85 6.61 -14.89 -20.61
C ASP A 85 5.57 -13.92 -20.03
N ALA A 86 5.11 -12.95 -20.84
CA ALA A 86 4.07 -11.99 -20.48
C ALA A 86 2.64 -12.50 -20.79
N LEU A 87 2.52 -13.56 -21.56
CA LEU A 87 1.23 -14.14 -21.93
C LEU A 87 0.75 -15.09 -20.83
N LYS A 88 -0.49 -14.92 -20.41
CA LYS A 88 -1.13 -15.86 -19.49
C LYS A 88 -1.49 -17.14 -20.22
N GLY A 89 -1.25 -18.29 -19.57
CA GLY A 89 -1.79 -19.56 -20.01
C GLY A 89 -3.32 -19.62 -19.90
N ASP A 90 -3.92 -20.55 -20.61
CA ASP A 90 -5.35 -20.84 -20.52
C ASP A 90 -5.56 -22.07 -19.63
N PRO A 91 -6.13 -21.93 -18.42
CA PRO A 91 -6.31 -23.04 -17.49
C PRO A 91 -7.21 -24.13 -18.06
N GLN A 92 -6.79 -25.39 -17.92
CA GLN A 92 -7.51 -26.54 -18.45
C GLN A 92 -8.20 -27.35 -17.36
N PRO A 93 -9.30 -28.06 -17.67
CA PRO A 93 -9.96 -28.96 -16.72
C PRO A 93 -8.97 -30.02 -16.19
N GLY A 94 -8.90 -30.17 -14.88
CA GLY A 94 -7.96 -31.09 -14.21
C GLY A 94 -6.70 -30.42 -13.66
N GLU A 95 -6.42 -29.19 -14.02
CA GLU A 95 -5.35 -28.42 -13.40
C GLU A 95 -5.69 -28.08 -11.94
N LYS A 96 -4.65 -27.93 -11.13
CA LYS A 96 -4.81 -27.66 -9.69
C LYS A 96 -4.67 -26.17 -9.43
N VAL A 97 -5.60 -25.64 -8.64
CA VAL A 97 -5.47 -24.29 -8.07
C VAL A 97 -4.64 -24.38 -6.80
N VAL A 98 -3.51 -23.70 -6.78
CA VAL A 98 -2.60 -23.66 -5.63
C VAL A 98 -2.68 -22.29 -4.98
N LEU A 99 -3.05 -22.25 -3.70
CA LEU A 99 -3.05 -21.03 -2.90
C LEU A 99 -1.75 -20.93 -2.10
N LEU A 100 -0.99 -19.86 -2.36
CA LEU A 100 0.26 -19.57 -1.67
C LEU A 100 0.09 -18.26 -0.88
N GLY A 101 0.42 -18.29 0.40
CA GLY A 101 0.33 -17.08 1.23
C GLY A 101 0.03 -17.37 2.70
N GLY A 102 -0.28 -16.31 3.44
CA GLY A 102 -0.66 -16.34 4.86
C GLY A 102 -2.16 -16.19 5.07
N ASP A 103 -2.52 -15.61 6.21
CA ASP A 103 -3.91 -15.39 6.60
C ASP A 103 -4.71 -14.61 5.57
N ASN A 104 -5.96 -14.99 5.40
CA ASN A 104 -6.92 -14.33 4.53
C ASN A 104 -8.08 -13.76 5.34
N TYR A 105 -8.50 -12.54 4.98
CA TYR A 105 -9.62 -11.84 5.61
C TYR A 105 -10.74 -11.63 4.60
N ARG A 106 -11.98 -11.61 5.09
CA ARG A 106 -13.15 -11.29 4.26
C ARG A 106 -13.30 -9.78 4.09
N ILE A 107 -12.53 -9.23 3.16
CA ILE A 107 -12.44 -7.79 2.91
C ILE A 107 -13.04 -7.37 1.57
N GLY A 108 -13.75 -8.28 0.89
CA GLY A 108 -14.28 -8.07 -0.45
C GLY A 108 -13.24 -8.23 -1.55
N MET A 109 -13.70 -8.26 -2.78
CA MET A 109 -12.84 -8.37 -3.96
C MET A 109 -11.92 -7.14 -4.05
N GLY A 110 -10.62 -7.36 -4.12
CA GLY A 110 -9.62 -6.28 -4.11
C GLY A 110 -9.60 -5.43 -2.84
N GLY A 111 -10.16 -5.94 -1.73
CA GLY A 111 -10.28 -5.17 -0.49
C GLY A 111 -11.44 -4.18 -0.46
N GLY A 112 -12.34 -4.23 -1.46
CA GLY A 112 -13.39 -3.23 -1.67
C GLY A 112 -14.38 -3.07 -0.52
N ALA A 113 -14.66 -4.13 0.25
CA ALA A 113 -15.56 -4.05 1.40
C ALA A 113 -15.03 -3.16 2.54
N VAL A 114 -13.73 -2.94 2.60
CA VAL A 114 -13.09 -2.09 3.62
C VAL A 114 -12.55 -0.79 3.02
N SER A 115 -11.91 -0.85 1.86
CA SER A 115 -11.32 0.34 1.23
C SER A 115 -12.35 1.38 0.75
N SER A 116 -13.57 0.95 0.48
CA SER A 116 -14.65 1.82 -0.02
C SER A 116 -15.55 2.40 1.06
N VAL A 117 -15.32 2.09 2.33
CA VAL A 117 -16.08 2.66 3.45
C VAL A 117 -15.40 3.89 4.03
N ASN A 118 -16.14 4.64 4.86
CA ASN A 118 -15.57 5.78 5.55
C ASN A 118 -14.48 5.34 6.53
N THR A 119 -13.40 6.11 6.58
CA THR A 119 -12.31 5.86 7.53
C THR A 119 -12.84 5.93 8.96
N GLY A 120 -12.47 4.95 9.79
CA GLY A 120 -12.95 4.83 11.16
C GLY A 120 -14.27 4.06 11.32
N GLN A 121 -14.82 3.52 10.24
CA GLN A 121 -16.06 2.71 10.30
C GLN A 121 -15.81 1.31 10.88
N TYR A 122 -14.65 0.75 10.64
CA TYR A 122 -14.22 -0.52 11.23
C TYR A 122 -13.17 -0.29 12.33
N THR A 123 -12.85 -1.35 13.06
CA THR A 123 -11.73 -1.28 14.01
C THR A 123 -10.42 -1.07 13.27
N SER A 124 -9.48 -0.35 13.89
CA SER A 124 -8.16 -0.09 13.31
C SER A 124 -7.42 -1.38 12.90
N GLY A 125 -7.64 -2.48 13.61
CA GLY A 125 -7.06 -3.77 13.25
C GLY A 125 -7.53 -4.30 11.89
N ILE A 126 -8.81 -4.13 11.56
CA ILE A 126 -9.35 -4.52 10.26
C ILE A 126 -8.89 -3.54 9.17
N GLU A 127 -9.01 -2.24 9.41
CA GLU A 127 -8.65 -1.22 8.42
C GLU A 127 -7.17 -1.23 8.06
N LEU A 128 -6.29 -1.44 9.04
CA LEU A 128 -4.84 -1.47 8.80
C LEU A 128 -4.35 -2.77 8.11
N ASN A 129 -5.08 -3.86 8.26
CA ASN A 129 -4.68 -5.16 7.70
C ASN A 129 -5.50 -5.60 6.48
N ALA A 130 -6.52 -4.83 6.09
CA ALA A 130 -7.51 -5.25 5.11
C ALA A 130 -6.93 -5.51 3.72
N VAL A 131 -5.99 -4.71 3.27
CA VAL A 131 -5.52 -4.74 1.87
C VAL A 131 -4.10 -5.26 1.74
N GLN A 132 -3.27 -5.09 2.75
CA GLN A 132 -1.83 -5.39 2.66
C GLN A 132 -1.33 -6.13 3.89
N ARG A 133 -0.45 -7.10 3.64
CA ARG A 133 0.25 -7.86 4.67
C ARG A 133 1.73 -7.57 4.60
N ALA A 134 2.27 -7.08 5.69
CA ALA A 134 3.70 -6.80 5.81
C ALA A 134 4.49 -8.11 6.03
N ASN A 135 4.64 -8.91 4.99
CA ASN A 135 5.48 -10.10 5.06
C ASN A 135 6.31 -10.29 3.77
N PRO A 136 7.28 -9.42 3.52
CA PRO A 136 8.11 -9.48 2.32
C PRO A 136 8.98 -10.74 2.28
N GLU A 137 9.34 -11.31 3.41
CA GLU A 137 10.08 -12.58 3.46
C GLU A 137 9.25 -13.76 2.95
N MET A 138 8.01 -13.89 3.41
CA MET A 138 7.11 -14.92 2.89
C MET A 138 6.89 -14.77 1.39
N GLN A 139 6.66 -13.55 0.93
CA GLN A 139 6.49 -13.25 -0.50
C GLN A 139 7.73 -13.65 -1.31
N LYS A 140 8.93 -13.39 -0.78
CA LYS A 140 10.17 -13.82 -1.43
C LYS A 140 10.31 -15.33 -1.48
N ARG A 141 9.97 -16.05 -0.43
CA ARG A 141 9.97 -17.53 -0.41
C ARG A 141 9.00 -18.09 -1.43
N VAL A 142 7.78 -17.55 -1.50
CA VAL A 142 6.77 -17.93 -2.51
C VAL A 142 7.30 -17.69 -3.93
N SER A 143 7.86 -16.51 -4.18
CA SER A 143 8.46 -16.16 -5.46
C SER A 143 9.58 -17.13 -5.86
N ASN A 144 10.45 -17.51 -4.93
CA ASN A 144 11.52 -18.47 -5.19
C ASN A 144 10.99 -19.86 -5.55
N VAL A 145 9.92 -20.33 -4.89
CA VAL A 145 9.28 -21.62 -5.22
C VAL A 145 8.68 -21.58 -6.62
N ILE A 146 7.92 -20.54 -6.94
CA ILE A 146 7.30 -20.39 -8.26
C ILE A 146 8.38 -20.34 -9.35
N ARG A 147 9.42 -19.55 -9.11
CA ARG A 147 10.52 -19.40 -10.05
C ARG A 147 11.26 -20.73 -10.28
N ALA A 148 11.56 -21.45 -9.22
CA ALA A 148 12.22 -22.75 -9.33
C ALA A 148 11.40 -23.75 -10.16
N ILE A 149 10.08 -23.75 -10.04
CA ILE A 149 9.20 -24.61 -10.83
C ILE A 149 9.12 -24.14 -12.30
N ALA A 150 9.09 -22.83 -12.52
CA ALA A 150 8.98 -22.26 -13.86
C ALA A 150 10.28 -22.37 -14.69
N GLU A 151 11.43 -22.44 -14.02
CA GLU A 151 12.76 -22.51 -14.65
C GLU A 151 13.31 -23.96 -14.72
N SER A 152 12.62 -24.96 -14.14
CA SER A 152 12.98 -26.38 -14.23
C SER A 152 12.41 -27.06 -15.46
#